data_b542f1915fd1bb5d0af7f143700c51a4
#
_entry.id   b542f1915fd1bb5d0af7f143700c51a4
#
_cell.length_a   1.000
_cell.length_b   1.000
_cell.length_c   1.000
_cell.angle_alpha   90.00
_cell.angle_beta   90.00
_cell.angle_gamma   90.00
#
_symmetry.space_group_name_H-M   'P 1'
#
loop_
_entity.id
_entity.type
_entity.pdbx_description
1 polymer ?
#
loop_
_entity_poly.entity_id
_entity_poly.type
_entity_poly.pdbx_seq_one_letter_code
_entity_poly.pdbx_strand_id
1 'polypeptide(L)'
;IGVPESKVKELQLIAMKEKDDNVVVNKQSHYANDFEEKQLPNNSVLLNEIIKGANPPASALFVYKYLMDRGLDFYDKFYWSTDPYMKINERVIIPFYANGKLVGYTARIIKDYDNVPKYYSVVQPGYIYNFDHLYKDRKYIIITEGVLDALAIDSVSSLGNKLTQGQIDLINSIGKTVIVCPDRDKSGGNLIDVAVENNWLVSFPQWENNIKDCAEAVKKYGRLYTVQSVINGAIGNIAKIKVLKKIGATNG
;
A
#
# COMPACT_ATOMS: atom_id res chain seq x y z
N ILE A 1 15.67 3.42 -23.08
CA ILE A 1 16.95 3.82 -22.47
C ILE A 1 17.21 2.81 -21.37
N GLY A 2 18.09 1.80 -21.67
CA GLY A 2 18.41 0.73 -20.74
C GLY A 2 19.26 1.24 -19.57
N VAL A 3 18.98 0.73 -18.36
CA VAL A 3 19.85 0.93 -17.20
C VAL A 3 21.19 0.25 -17.50
N PRO A 4 22.35 0.91 -17.30
CA PRO A 4 23.65 0.30 -17.53
C PRO A 4 23.81 -1.00 -16.73
N GLU A 5 24.38 -2.01 -17.35
CA GLU A 5 24.53 -3.37 -16.76
C GLU A 5 25.29 -3.37 -15.42
N SER A 6 26.23 -2.41 -15.25
CA SER A 6 26.93 -2.18 -14.00
C SER A 6 26.00 -1.76 -12.85
N LYS A 7 24.99 -0.92 -13.13
CA LYS A 7 23.99 -0.53 -12.14
C LYS A 7 23.01 -1.66 -11.81
N VAL A 8 22.70 -2.53 -12.75
CA VAL A 8 21.88 -3.71 -12.49
C VAL A 8 22.59 -4.68 -11.54
N LYS A 9 23.89 -4.90 -11.74
CA LYS A 9 24.72 -5.73 -10.86
C LYS A 9 24.87 -5.13 -9.45
N GLU A 10 25.03 -3.81 -9.36
CA GLU A 10 25.09 -3.10 -8.07
C GLU A 10 23.79 -3.24 -7.29
N LEU A 11 22.65 -3.08 -7.94
CA LEU A 11 21.33 -3.25 -7.35
C LEU A 11 21.04 -4.70 -6.95
N GLN A 12 21.51 -5.68 -7.74
CA GLN A 12 21.43 -7.10 -7.38
C GLN A 12 22.27 -7.44 -6.15
N LEU A 13 23.46 -6.87 -6.03
CA LEU A 13 24.33 -7.03 -4.87
C LEU A 13 23.73 -6.41 -3.60
N ILE A 14 23.06 -5.25 -3.71
CA ILE A 14 22.33 -4.61 -2.60
C ILE A 14 21.15 -5.50 -2.19
N ALA A 15 20.36 -5.99 -3.14
CA ALA A 15 19.24 -6.89 -2.89
C ALA A 15 19.67 -8.25 -2.30
N MET A 16 20.84 -8.75 -2.65
CA MET A 16 21.40 -9.97 -2.06
C MET A 16 21.89 -9.76 -0.63
N LYS A 17 22.53 -8.63 -0.33
CA LYS A 17 22.93 -8.27 1.03
C LYS A 17 21.74 -8.12 1.97
N GLU A 18 20.61 -7.56 1.49
CA GLU A 18 19.39 -7.46 2.32
C GLU A 18 18.72 -8.81 2.57
N LYS A 19 19.00 -9.86 1.77
CA LYS A 19 18.48 -11.22 1.99
C LYS A 19 19.27 -12.03 3.03
N ASP A 20 20.55 -11.75 3.21
CA ASP A 20 21.42 -12.52 4.12
C ASP A 20 21.42 -11.99 5.57
N ASP A 21 20.93 -10.78 5.78
CA ASP A 21 20.74 -10.26 7.12
C ASP A 21 19.45 -10.85 7.71
N ASN A 22 19.56 -12.02 8.34
CA ASN A 22 18.69 -12.46 9.43
C ASN A 22 18.87 -11.50 10.62
N VAL A 23 18.63 -10.22 10.39
CA VAL A 23 18.50 -9.23 11.43
C VAL A 23 17.26 -9.62 12.21
N VAL A 24 17.47 -10.16 13.40
CA VAL A 24 16.44 -10.15 14.45
C VAL A 24 16.11 -8.67 14.65
N VAL A 25 15.19 -8.17 13.84
CA VAL A 25 14.63 -6.84 13.98
C VAL A 25 13.94 -6.86 15.32
N ASN A 26 14.57 -6.25 16.30
CA ASN A 26 13.89 -5.91 17.55
C ASN A 26 12.74 -5.01 17.13
N LYS A 27 11.54 -5.61 16.96
CA LYS A 27 10.30 -4.93 16.54
C LYS A 27 9.92 -4.00 17.69
N GLN A 28 10.54 -2.83 17.72
CA GLN A 28 10.00 -1.74 18.54
C GLN A 28 8.66 -1.36 17.93
N SER A 29 7.60 -1.57 18.69
CA SER A 29 6.27 -1.09 18.36
C SER A 29 6.33 0.41 18.09
N HIS A 30 5.81 0.82 16.94
CA HIS A 30 5.63 2.23 16.62
C HIS A 30 4.30 2.77 17.17
N TYR A 31 3.37 1.88 17.51
CA TYR A 31 2.07 2.25 18.08
C TYR A 31 2.16 2.42 19.59
N ALA A 32 1.71 3.58 20.09
CA ALA A 32 1.57 3.83 21.52
C ALA A 32 0.33 3.12 22.13
N ASN A 33 -0.66 2.83 21.31
CA ASN A 33 -1.91 2.19 21.74
C ASN A 33 -1.91 0.71 21.40
N ASP A 34 -2.45 -0.10 22.31
CA ASP A 34 -2.77 -1.49 22.03
C ASP A 34 -4.05 -1.56 21.19
N PHE A 35 -3.97 -2.28 20.08
CA PHE A 35 -5.14 -2.66 19.29
C PHE A 35 -5.71 -3.97 19.81
N GLU A 36 -7.02 -4.07 19.75
CA GLU A 36 -7.73 -5.32 20.05
C GLU A 36 -7.42 -6.38 18.99
N GLU A 37 -7.10 -7.58 19.41
CA GLU A 37 -6.89 -8.69 18.49
C GLU A 37 -8.20 -9.05 17.78
N LYS A 38 -8.13 -9.21 16.47
CA LYS A 38 -9.26 -9.57 15.60
C LYS A 38 -9.00 -10.93 14.95
N GLN A 39 -10.02 -11.47 14.32
CA GLN A 39 -9.90 -12.70 13.54
C GLN A 39 -10.22 -12.40 12.08
N LEU A 40 -9.60 -13.18 11.19
CA LEU A 40 -9.99 -13.18 9.79
C LEU A 40 -11.42 -13.76 9.66
N PRO A 41 -12.11 -13.46 8.56
CA PRO A 41 -13.38 -14.10 8.25
C PRO A 41 -13.28 -15.62 8.31
N ASN A 42 -14.39 -16.27 8.66
CA ASN A 42 -14.46 -17.74 8.73
C ASN A 42 -14.00 -18.37 7.40
N ASN A 43 -13.40 -19.54 7.49
CA ASN A 43 -12.89 -20.29 6.33
C ASN A 43 -11.88 -19.49 5.48
N SER A 44 -11.17 -18.55 6.08
CA SER A 44 -10.07 -17.85 5.40
C SER A 44 -8.83 -18.78 5.31
N VAL A 45 -8.38 -19.01 4.10
CA VAL A 45 -7.19 -19.80 3.77
C VAL A 45 -6.23 -18.94 2.97
N LEU A 46 -4.94 -19.17 3.09
CA LEU A 46 -3.95 -18.50 2.25
C LEU A 46 -4.27 -18.71 0.78
N LEU A 47 -4.29 -17.62 0.02
CA LEU A 47 -4.58 -17.68 -1.42
C LEU A 47 -3.62 -18.64 -2.15
N ASN A 48 -2.37 -18.67 -1.74
CA ASN A 48 -1.35 -19.56 -2.29
C ASN A 48 -1.70 -21.06 -2.08
N GLU A 49 -2.26 -21.42 -0.94
CA GLU A 49 -2.69 -22.80 -0.67
C GLU A 49 -3.88 -23.20 -1.55
N ILE A 50 -4.83 -22.30 -1.74
CA ILE A 50 -5.98 -22.53 -2.62
C ILE A 50 -5.53 -22.71 -4.07
N ILE A 51 -4.63 -21.86 -4.56
CA ILE A 51 -4.16 -21.92 -5.95
C ILE A 51 -3.35 -23.18 -6.24
N LYS A 52 -2.63 -23.71 -5.25
CA LYS A 52 -1.90 -24.99 -5.37
C LYS A 52 -2.78 -26.23 -5.22
N GLY A 53 -4.03 -26.06 -4.81
CA GLY A 53 -4.98 -27.16 -4.69
C GLY A 53 -5.33 -27.81 -6.04
N ALA A 54 -5.88 -29.02 -6.00
CA ALA A 54 -6.21 -29.77 -7.22
C ALA A 54 -7.28 -29.10 -8.09
N ASN A 55 -8.24 -28.38 -7.47
CA ASN A 55 -9.34 -27.69 -8.15
C ASN A 55 -9.57 -26.29 -7.57
N PRO A 56 -8.70 -25.32 -7.86
CA PRO A 56 -8.87 -23.98 -7.36
C PRO A 56 -10.12 -23.30 -7.97
N PRO A 57 -10.92 -22.57 -7.17
CA PRO A 57 -12.06 -21.83 -7.68
C PRO A 57 -11.64 -20.82 -8.77
N ALA A 58 -12.45 -20.70 -9.84
CA ALA A 58 -12.17 -19.78 -10.94
C ALA A 58 -12.02 -18.31 -10.47
N SER A 59 -12.81 -17.91 -9.46
CA SER A 59 -12.72 -16.59 -8.84
C SER A 59 -11.38 -16.37 -8.09
N ALA A 60 -10.86 -17.40 -7.41
CA ALA A 60 -9.56 -17.33 -6.76
C ALA A 60 -8.41 -17.22 -7.78
N LEU A 61 -8.48 -17.98 -8.88
CA LEU A 61 -7.53 -17.87 -10.00
C LEU A 61 -7.56 -16.47 -10.65
N PHE A 62 -8.73 -15.90 -10.80
CA PHE A 62 -8.89 -14.54 -11.32
C PHE A 62 -8.23 -13.50 -10.41
N VAL A 63 -8.45 -13.61 -9.09
CA VAL A 63 -7.82 -12.73 -8.10
C VAL A 63 -6.30 -12.91 -8.11
N TYR A 64 -5.83 -14.15 -8.13
CA TYR A 64 -4.40 -14.46 -8.21
C TYR A 64 -3.75 -13.78 -9.43
N LYS A 65 -4.34 -13.96 -10.61
CA LYS A 65 -3.85 -13.31 -11.84
C LYS A 65 -3.84 -11.79 -11.72
N TYR A 66 -4.88 -11.20 -11.15
CA TYR A 66 -4.94 -9.76 -10.92
C TYR A 66 -3.79 -9.25 -10.05
N LEU A 67 -3.47 -9.97 -8.97
CA LEU A 67 -2.36 -9.61 -8.08
C LEU A 67 -1.01 -9.77 -8.78
N MET A 68 -0.82 -10.86 -9.52
CA MET A 68 0.38 -11.10 -10.32
C MET A 68 0.64 -10.00 -11.34
N ASP A 69 -0.40 -9.63 -12.09
CA ASP A 69 -0.32 -8.59 -13.11
C ASP A 69 0.08 -7.22 -12.52
N ARG A 70 -0.09 -7.03 -11.21
CA ARG A 70 0.30 -5.81 -10.47
C ARG A 70 1.65 -5.94 -9.74
N GLY A 71 2.39 -7.02 -9.96
CA GLY A 71 3.65 -7.28 -9.26
C GLY A 71 3.48 -7.50 -7.75
N LEU A 72 2.27 -7.93 -7.33
CA LEU A 72 1.94 -8.25 -5.95
C LEU A 72 2.08 -9.76 -5.74
N ASP A 73 3.30 -10.25 -5.87
CA ASP A 73 3.66 -11.67 -5.81
C ASP A 73 3.86 -12.23 -4.38
N PHE A 74 3.40 -11.50 -3.36
CA PHE A 74 3.46 -11.90 -1.94
C PHE A 74 2.27 -12.77 -1.55
N TYR A 75 2.08 -13.91 -2.19
CA TYR A 75 0.91 -14.78 -2.00
C TYR A 75 0.73 -15.27 -0.58
N ASP A 76 1.77 -15.28 0.22
CA ASP A 76 1.80 -15.61 1.63
C ASP A 76 1.11 -14.56 2.52
N LYS A 77 0.75 -13.40 1.94
CA LYS A 77 0.09 -12.30 2.65
C LYS A 77 -1.38 -12.13 2.32
N PHE A 78 -1.88 -12.85 1.32
CA PHE A 78 -3.26 -12.76 0.86
C PHE A 78 -4.06 -13.98 1.27
N TYR A 79 -5.29 -13.73 1.72
CA TYR A 79 -6.23 -14.78 2.08
C TYR A 79 -7.44 -14.74 1.16
N TRP A 80 -8.11 -15.88 1.10
CA TRP A 80 -9.35 -16.11 0.38
C TRP A 80 -10.32 -16.85 1.30
N SER A 81 -11.59 -16.44 1.36
CA SER A 81 -12.60 -17.18 2.09
C SER A 81 -13.49 -17.96 1.13
N THR A 82 -13.76 -19.20 1.47
CA THR A 82 -14.69 -20.08 0.76
C THR A 82 -16.11 -19.98 1.30
N ASP A 83 -16.37 -19.10 2.27
CA ASP A 83 -17.70 -18.93 2.87
C ASP A 83 -18.64 -18.19 1.92
N PRO A 84 -19.68 -18.89 1.36
CA PRO A 84 -20.56 -18.29 0.35
C PRO A 84 -21.55 -17.27 0.92
N TYR A 85 -21.76 -17.27 2.24
CA TYR A 85 -22.74 -16.41 2.89
C TYR A 85 -22.17 -15.09 3.40
N MET A 86 -20.87 -14.93 3.34
CA MET A 86 -20.20 -13.75 3.87
C MET A 86 -20.07 -12.66 2.82
N LYS A 87 -20.22 -11.39 3.27
CA LYS A 87 -19.96 -10.19 2.43
C LYS A 87 -18.55 -10.15 1.83
N ILE A 88 -17.72 -11.12 2.18
CA ILE A 88 -16.33 -11.29 1.76
C ILE A 88 -16.16 -12.29 0.61
N ASN A 89 -17.22 -12.96 0.17
CA ASN A 89 -17.17 -13.89 -0.95
C ASN A 89 -16.55 -13.24 -2.20
N GLU A 90 -15.73 -13.99 -2.94
CA GLU A 90 -15.01 -13.53 -4.14
C GLU A 90 -14.08 -12.32 -3.92
N ARG A 91 -13.63 -12.11 -2.67
CA ARG A 91 -12.73 -11.02 -2.31
C ARG A 91 -11.36 -11.54 -1.90
N VAL A 92 -10.31 -10.80 -2.28
CA VAL A 92 -9.00 -10.98 -1.65
C VAL A 92 -9.03 -10.32 -0.28
N ILE A 93 -8.58 -11.05 0.73
CA ILE A 93 -8.51 -10.58 2.12
C ILE A 93 -7.06 -10.25 2.44
N ILE A 94 -6.84 -9.04 2.91
CA ILE A 94 -5.54 -8.50 3.28
C ILE A 94 -5.57 -8.24 4.78
N PRO A 95 -4.81 -9.01 5.59
CA PRO A 95 -4.78 -8.84 7.03
C PRO A 95 -4.03 -7.56 7.43
N PHE A 96 -4.43 -7.00 8.57
CA PHE A 96 -3.81 -5.86 9.21
C PHE A 96 -3.13 -6.30 10.49
N TYR A 97 -1.83 -6.04 10.59
CA TYR A 97 -1.04 -6.37 11.76
C TYR A 97 -0.55 -5.12 12.48
N ALA A 98 -0.56 -5.17 13.79
CA ALA A 98 0.11 -4.20 14.65
C ALA A 98 0.80 -4.97 15.78
N ASN A 99 2.07 -4.72 16.02
CA ASN A 99 2.88 -5.40 17.03
C ASN A 99 2.84 -6.93 16.93
N GLY A 100 2.73 -7.44 15.69
CA GLY A 100 2.64 -8.88 15.42
C GLY A 100 1.26 -9.50 15.67
N LYS A 101 0.27 -8.75 16.17
CA LYS A 101 -1.11 -9.21 16.36
C LYS A 101 -1.96 -8.87 15.15
N LEU A 102 -2.89 -9.74 14.79
CA LEU A 102 -3.92 -9.45 13.79
C LEU A 102 -4.93 -8.48 14.40
N VAL A 103 -5.06 -7.28 13.83
CA VAL A 103 -5.90 -6.20 14.40
C VAL A 103 -7.05 -5.79 13.48
N GLY A 104 -7.14 -6.38 12.30
CA GLY A 104 -8.18 -6.10 11.32
C GLY A 104 -7.85 -6.69 9.96
N TYR A 105 -8.64 -6.34 8.97
CA TYR A 105 -8.43 -6.74 7.58
C TYR A 105 -9.21 -5.86 6.62
N THR A 106 -8.84 -5.90 5.35
CA THR A 106 -9.70 -5.46 4.25
C THR A 106 -9.96 -6.60 3.28
N ALA A 107 -11.20 -6.69 2.80
CA ALA A 107 -11.62 -7.65 1.79
C ALA A 107 -12.03 -6.88 0.53
N ARG A 108 -11.23 -6.97 -0.54
CA ARG A 108 -11.44 -6.26 -1.80
C ARG A 108 -12.01 -7.19 -2.85
N ILE A 109 -13.12 -6.77 -3.47
CA ILE A 109 -13.61 -7.42 -4.67
C ILE A 109 -12.81 -6.96 -5.87
N ILE A 110 -12.46 -7.90 -6.74
CA ILE A 110 -11.62 -7.60 -7.92
C ILE A 110 -12.48 -7.39 -9.17
N LYS A 111 -13.58 -8.12 -9.31
CA LYS A 111 -14.56 -7.85 -10.35
C LYS A 111 -15.46 -6.70 -9.92
N ASP A 112 -15.78 -5.82 -10.84
CA ASP A 112 -16.79 -4.81 -10.60
C ASP A 112 -18.18 -5.45 -10.73
N TYR A 113 -18.99 -5.26 -9.69
CA TYR A 113 -20.41 -5.66 -9.65
C TYR A 113 -21.22 -4.43 -9.31
N ASP A 114 -22.36 -4.28 -9.97
CA ASP A 114 -23.29 -3.19 -9.69
C ASP A 114 -23.80 -3.29 -8.24
N ASN A 115 -23.77 -2.16 -7.54
CA ASN A 115 -24.25 -2.02 -6.17
C ASN A 115 -23.53 -2.87 -5.10
N VAL A 116 -22.33 -3.38 -5.39
CA VAL A 116 -21.50 -4.10 -4.41
C VAL A 116 -20.34 -3.22 -3.99
N PRO A 117 -20.16 -2.93 -2.68
CA PRO A 117 -19.03 -2.15 -2.20
C PRO A 117 -17.69 -2.80 -2.59
N LYS A 118 -16.80 -2.02 -3.16
CA LYS A 118 -15.47 -2.49 -3.60
C LYS A 118 -14.65 -3.06 -2.43
N TYR A 119 -14.79 -2.46 -1.26
CA TYR A 119 -14.09 -2.86 -0.03
C TYR A 119 -15.08 -3.18 1.08
N TYR A 120 -14.75 -4.21 1.85
CA TYR A 120 -15.30 -4.48 3.16
C TYR A 120 -14.15 -4.57 4.15
N SER A 121 -14.10 -3.66 5.13
CA SER A 121 -12.92 -3.54 6.00
C SER A 121 -13.31 -3.51 7.47
N VAL A 122 -12.49 -4.15 8.29
CA VAL A 122 -12.49 -4.05 9.75
C VAL A 122 -11.22 -3.31 10.12
N VAL A 123 -11.35 -2.02 10.43
CA VAL A 123 -10.24 -1.11 10.75
C VAL A 123 -10.48 -0.52 12.12
N GLN A 124 -9.47 -0.58 12.98
CA GLN A 124 -9.54 0.07 14.28
C GLN A 124 -9.08 1.54 14.19
N PRO A 125 -9.66 2.44 14.99
CA PRO A 125 -9.26 3.85 15.01
C PRO A 125 -7.76 4.01 15.25
N GLY A 126 -7.12 4.88 14.49
CA GLY A 126 -5.68 5.15 14.61
C GLY A 126 -4.75 4.17 13.88
N TYR A 127 -5.28 3.11 13.29
CA TYR A 127 -4.46 2.16 12.54
C TYR A 127 -3.98 2.75 11.20
N ILE A 128 -2.72 2.51 10.89
CA ILE A 128 -2.07 2.83 9.61
C ILE A 128 -1.53 1.53 9.04
N TYR A 129 -1.90 1.19 7.82
CA TYR A 129 -1.46 -0.05 7.21
C TYR A 129 0.05 -0.08 6.99
N ASN A 130 0.68 -1.21 7.29
CA ASN A 130 2.12 -1.49 7.10
C ASN A 130 3.07 -0.59 7.91
N PHE A 131 2.57 0.11 8.93
CA PHE A 131 3.37 1.05 9.72
C PHE A 131 4.46 0.36 10.54
N ASP A 132 4.21 -0.87 11.02
CA ASP A 132 5.21 -1.68 11.75
C ASP A 132 6.38 -2.15 10.87
N HIS A 133 6.24 -2.06 9.55
CA HIS A 133 7.27 -2.40 8.58
C HIS A 133 8.17 -1.20 8.20
N LEU A 134 8.05 -0.08 8.91
CA LEU A 134 8.96 1.06 8.74
C LEU A 134 10.32 0.76 9.37
N TYR A 135 11.26 0.28 8.56
CA TYR A 135 12.62 -0.01 9.00
C TYR A 135 13.35 1.27 9.44
N LYS A 136 14.20 1.17 10.46
CA LYS A 136 14.97 2.31 10.99
C LYS A 136 15.78 3.04 9.92
N ASP A 137 16.30 2.30 8.94
CA ASP A 137 17.20 2.84 7.91
C ASP A 137 16.47 3.54 6.77
N ARG A 138 15.13 3.48 6.72
CA ARG A 138 14.37 4.22 5.71
C ARG A 138 14.49 5.72 5.95
N LYS A 139 14.89 6.44 4.90
CA LYS A 139 14.95 7.90 4.91
C LYS A 139 13.56 8.54 4.83
N TYR A 140 12.63 7.89 4.14
CA TYR A 140 11.31 8.41 3.84
C TYR A 140 10.21 7.52 4.39
N ILE A 141 9.11 8.14 4.83
CA ILE A 141 7.81 7.50 4.98
C ILE A 141 6.97 7.90 3.75
N ILE A 142 6.65 6.95 2.87
CA ILE A 142 5.74 7.21 1.75
C ILE A 142 4.34 6.79 2.19
N ILE A 143 3.35 7.68 2.01
CA ILE A 143 1.95 7.44 2.38
C ILE A 143 1.12 7.38 1.09
N THR A 144 0.39 6.28 0.90
CA THR A 144 -0.59 6.08 -0.18
C THR A 144 -2.00 5.97 0.40
N GLU A 145 -3.03 6.08 -0.44
CA GLU A 145 -4.42 5.92 -0.02
C GLU A 145 -4.81 4.45 0.11
N GLY A 146 -4.44 3.66 -0.88
CA GLY A 146 -4.84 2.27 -1.00
C GLY A 146 -3.85 1.27 -0.40
N VAL A 147 -4.39 0.16 0.16
CA VAL A 147 -3.56 -0.92 0.69
C VAL A 147 -2.74 -1.63 -0.40
N LEU A 148 -3.28 -1.76 -1.62
CA LEU A 148 -2.55 -2.39 -2.71
C LEU A 148 -1.42 -1.50 -3.22
N ASP A 149 -1.57 -0.18 -3.17
CA ASP A 149 -0.53 0.79 -3.51
C ASP A 149 0.60 0.72 -2.49
N ALA A 150 0.25 0.67 -1.21
CA ALA A 150 1.23 0.49 -0.14
C ALA A 150 2.03 -0.81 -0.31
N LEU A 151 1.37 -1.92 -0.63
CA LEU A 151 2.04 -3.20 -0.91
C LEU A 151 2.92 -3.13 -2.15
N ALA A 152 2.44 -2.48 -3.22
CA ALA A 152 3.17 -2.42 -4.49
C ALA A 152 4.52 -1.73 -4.37
N ILE A 153 4.64 -0.69 -3.55
CA ILE A 153 5.88 0.08 -3.35
C ILE A 153 6.49 -0.07 -1.95
N ASP A 154 5.98 -1.01 -1.15
CA ASP A 154 6.40 -1.25 0.22
C ASP A 154 6.37 0.03 1.07
N SER A 155 5.22 0.71 1.06
CA SER A 155 4.93 1.95 1.77
C SER A 155 3.88 1.74 2.85
N VAL A 156 3.39 2.81 3.46
CA VAL A 156 2.25 2.78 4.39
C VAL A 156 0.99 3.29 3.69
N SER A 157 -0.19 2.86 4.19
CA SER A 157 -1.46 3.40 3.69
C SER A 157 -2.31 3.98 4.81
N SER A 158 -2.92 5.13 4.51
CA SER A 158 -3.94 5.76 5.35
C SER A 158 -5.27 5.00 5.35
N LEU A 159 -5.44 4.02 4.47
CA LEU A 159 -6.69 3.28 4.24
C LEU A 159 -7.87 4.19 3.85
N GLY A 160 -7.57 5.21 3.09
CA GLY A 160 -8.50 6.23 2.60
C GLY A 160 -7.80 7.58 2.45
N ASN A 161 -8.58 8.61 2.14
CA ASN A 161 -8.07 9.95 1.82
C ASN A 161 -8.02 10.91 3.02
N LYS A 162 -8.16 10.40 4.25
CA LYS A 162 -8.12 11.20 5.48
C LYS A 162 -7.26 10.53 6.53
N LEU A 163 -6.58 11.37 7.31
CA LEU A 163 -5.84 10.95 8.51
C LEU A 163 -6.45 11.66 9.73
N THR A 164 -6.55 10.93 10.83
CA THR A 164 -6.91 11.53 12.12
C THR A 164 -5.69 12.23 12.73
N GLN A 165 -5.92 13.17 13.65
CA GLN A 165 -4.81 13.85 14.33
C GLN A 165 -3.87 12.85 15.01
N GLY A 166 -4.38 11.81 15.65
CA GLY A 166 -3.55 10.79 16.29
C GLY A 166 -2.66 10.02 15.30
N GLN A 167 -3.14 9.77 14.08
CA GLN A 167 -2.31 9.17 13.02
C GLN A 167 -1.22 10.14 12.53
N ILE A 168 -1.56 11.42 12.40
CA ILE A 168 -0.60 12.48 12.03
C ILE A 168 0.50 12.60 13.09
N ASP A 169 0.12 12.65 14.37
CA ASP A 169 1.06 12.74 15.48
C ASP A 169 1.99 11.53 15.53
N LEU A 170 1.44 10.33 15.29
CA LEU A 170 2.19 9.10 15.21
C LEU A 170 3.21 9.12 14.06
N ILE A 171 2.80 9.55 12.86
CA ILE A 171 3.70 9.67 11.71
C ILE A 171 4.82 10.67 12.01
N ASN A 172 4.49 11.82 12.58
CA ASN A 172 5.44 12.87 12.92
C ASN A 172 6.46 12.41 13.99
N SER A 173 6.02 11.57 14.94
CA SER A 173 6.87 11.06 16.02
C SER A 173 8.06 10.22 15.54
N ILE A 174 7.97 9.65 14.34
CA ILE A 174 9.05 8.84 13.72
C ILE A 174 10.24 9.70 13.32
N GLY A 175 10.06 11.02 13.12
CA GLY A 175 11.15 11.96 12.79
C GLY A 175 11.76 11.77 11.40
N LYS A 176 11.03 11.15 10.46
CA LYS A 176 11.48 10.92 9.08
C LYS A 176 10.81 11.92 8.12
N THR A 177 11.41 12.08 6.94
CA THR A 177 10.77 12.85 5.86
C THR A 177 9.55 12.11 5.34
N VAL A 178 8.38 12.76 5.41
CA VAL A 178 7.12 12.20 4.94
C VAL A 178 6.85 12.65 3.50
N ILE A 179 6.48 11.72 2.64
CA ILE A 179 6.06 11.95 1.26
C ILE A 179 4.66 11.37 1.09
N VAL A 180 3.69 12.20 0.76
CA VAL A 180 2.37 11.74 0.38
C VAL A 180 2.34 11.51 -1.14
N CYS A 181 1.90 10.35 -1.57
CA CYS A 181 1.65 10.01 -2.97
C CYS A 181 0.14 9.74 -3.15
N PRO A 182 -0.66 10.77 -3.43
CA PRO A 182 -2.10 10.63 -3.59
C PRO A 182 -2.43 9.95 -4.93
N ASP A 183 -3.62 9.33 -4.99
CA ASP A 183 -4.19 8.85 -6.24
C ASP A 183 -4.48 10.05 -7.17
N ARG A 184 -4.35 9.82 -8.48
CA ARG A 184 -4.58 10.85 -9.50
C ARG A 184 -6.06 10.95 -9.86
N ASP A 185 -6.90 11.04 -8.85
CA ASP A 185 -8.33 11.27 -8.98
C ASP A 185 -8.80 12.41 -8.07
N LYS A 186 -10.10 12.72 -8.10
CA LYS A 186 -10.67 13.80 -7.28
C LYS A 186 -10.58 13.53 -5.77
N SER A 187 -10.42 12.27 -5.36
CA SER A 187 -10.39 11.89 -3.93
C SER A 187 -9.05 12.22 -3.27
N GLY A 188 -7.94 12.16 -4.01
CA GLY A 188 -6.58 12.43 -3.51
C GLY A 188 -6.36 13.83 -2.95
N GLY A 189 -7.27 14.76 -3.24
CA GLY A 189 -7.18 16.16 -2.81
C GLY A 189 -7.11 16.35 -1.30
N ASN A 190 -7.79 15.54 -0.52
CA ASN A 190 -7.82 15.66 0.96
C ASN A 190 -6.46 15.29 1.59
N LEU A 191 -5.81 14.24 1.08
CA LEU A 191 -4.52 13.82 1.60
C LEU A 191 -3.42 14.84 1.27
N ILE A 192 -3.55 15.56 0.13
CA ILE A 192 -2.69 16.69 -0.21
C ILE A 192 -2.86 17.84 0.81
N ASP A 193 -4.09 18.15 1.23
CA ASP A 193 -4.34 19.21 2.22
C ASP A 193 -3.69 18.87 3.56
N VAL A 194 -3.84 17.63 4.03
CA VAL A 194 -3.16 17.14 5.24
C VAL A 194 -1.64 17.28 5.12
N ALA A 195 -1.07 16.93 3.96
CA ALA A 195 0.37 17.07 3.74
C ALA A 195 0.84 18.52 3.81
N VAL A 196 0.09 19.46 3.22
CA VAL A 196 0.39 20.89 3.25
C VAL A 196 0.32 21.43 4.69
N GLU A 197 -0.71 21.08 5.45
CA GLU A 197 -0.90 21.51 6.84
C GLU A 197 0.21 21.01 7.78
N ASN A 198 0.80 19.86 7.47
CA ASN A 198 1.85 19.23 8.27
C ASN A 198 3.28 19.44 7.72
N ASN A 199 3.46 20.28 6.71
CA ASN A 199 4.74 20.50 6.04
C ASN A 199 5.38 19.22 5.47
N TRP A 200 4.57 18.26 5.08
CA TRP A 200 5.02 17.05 4.39
C TRP A 200 5.20 17.32 2.90
N LEU A 201 6.01 16.50 2.26
CA LEU A 201 6.18 16.54 0.81
C LEU A 201 4.99 15.88 0.12
N VAL A 202 4.62 16.40 -1.04
CA VAL A 202 3.62 15.78 -1.92
C VAL A 202 4.30 15.35 -3.21
N SER A 203 4.10 14.11 -3.60
CA SER A 203 4.66 13.57 -4.83
C SER A 203 3.69 13.72 -6.00
N PHE A 204 4.22 14.24 -7.11
CA PHE A 204 3.56 14.30 -8.42
C PHE A 204 4.45 13.59 -9.45
N PRO A 205 4.49 12.25 -9.44
CA PRO A 205 5.36 11.49 -10.32
C PRO A 205 5.01 11.76 -11.79
N GLN A 206 6.00 11.72 -12.68
CA GLN A 206 5.80 11.91 -14.11
C GLN A 206 5.48 10.58 -14.80
N TRP A 207 4.29 10.05 -14.53
CA TRP A 207 3.75 8.86 -15.19
C TRP A 207 2.86 9.26 -16.37
N GLU A 208 2.57 8.31 -17.25
CA GLU A 208 1.59 8.52 -18.31
C GLU A 208 0.19 8.83 -17.73
N ASN A 209 -0.62 9.56 -18.48
CA ASN A 209 -1.90 10.08 -17.98
C ASN A 209 -2.91 8.98 -17.60
N ASN A 210 -2.78 7.78 -18.16
CA ASN A 210 -3.63 6.63 -17.86
C ASN A 210 -3.21 5.86 -16.60
N ILE A 211 -2.11 6.23 -15.96
CA ILE A 211 -1.63 5.63 -14.70
C ILE A 211 -2.13 6.47 -13.54
N LYS A 212 -3.00 5.88 -12.72
CA LYS A 212 -3.73 6.59 -11.66
C LYS A 212 -3.12 6.43 -10.28
N ASP A 213 -2.51 5.28 -9.99
CA ASP A 213 -2.02 4.91 -8.68
C ASP A 213 -0.66 4.20 -8.74
N CYS A 214 -0.06 3.96 -7.57
CA CYS A 214 1.23 3.31 -7.46
C CYS A 214 1.19 1.84 -7.95
N ALA A 215 0.10 1.11 -7.73
CA ALA A 215 -0.01 -0.27 -8.16
C ALA A 215 -0.08 -0.39 -9.70
N GLU A 216 -0.76 0.54 -10.36
CA GLU A 216 -0.74 0.63 -11.84
C GLU A 216 0.63 1.01 -12.36
N ALA A 217 1.33 1.93 -11.68
CA ALA A 217 2.69 2.31 -12.04
C ALA A 217 3.67 1.14 -11.90
N VAL A 218 3.56 0.35 -10.83
CA VAL A 218 4.38 -0.86 -10.64
C VAL A 218 4.12 -1.89 -11.73
N LYS A 219 2.86 -2.12 -12.07
CA LYS A 219 2.48 -3.02 -13.19
C LYS A 219 3.16 -2.61 -14.50
N LYS A 220 3.26 -1.31 -14.77
CA LYS A 220 3.80 -0.79 -16.04
C LYS A 220 5.31 -0.61 -16.04
N TYR A 221 5.86 -0.06 -14.98
CA TYR A 221 7.25 0.39 -14.92
C TYR A 221 8.13 -0.43 -13.99
N GLY A 222 7.54 -1.30 -13.18
CA GLY A 222 8.24 -2.02 -12.11
C GLY A 222 8.39 -1.20 -10.82
N ARG A 223 8.60 -1.92 -9.71
CA ARG A 223 8.64 -1.33 -8.35
C ARG A 223 9.74 -0.29 -8.18
N LEU A 224 10.97 -0.61 -8.59
CA LEU A 224 12.13 0.28 -8.38
C LEU A 224 11.93 1.63 -9.06
N TYR A 225 11.52 1.62 -10.33
CA TYR A 225 11.23 2.85 -11.07
C TYR A 225 10.10 3.65 -10.41
N THR A 226 9.03 2.97 -9.98
CA THR A 226 7.87 3.62 -9.34
C THR A 226 8.29 4.31 -8.04
N VAL A 227 9.01 3.62 -7.14
CA VAL A 227 9.52 4.21 -5.90
C VAL A 227 10.43 5.41 -6.20
N GLN A 228 11.37 5.28 -7.12
CA GLN A 228 12.25 6.37 -7.50
C GLN A 228 11.48 7.58 -8.07
N SER A 229 10.46 7.32 -8.90
CA SER A 229 9.63 8.39 -9.48
C SER A 229 8.80 9.11 -8.43
N VAL A 230 8.29 8.38 -7.41
CA VAL A 230 7.60 8.97 -6.25
C VAL A 230 8.53 9.88 -5.47
N ILE A 231 9.74 9.44 -5.17
CA ILE A 231 10.73 10.24 -4.43
C ILE A 231 11.15 11.46 -5.24
N ASN A 232 11.44 11.30 -6.52
CA ASN A 232 11.87 12.40 -7.40
C ASN A 232 10.76 13.42 -7.68
N GLY A 233 9.50 12.97 -7.68
CA GLY A 233 8.32 13.81 -7.86
C GLY A 233 7.89 14.57 -6.59
N ALA A 234 8.55 14.32 -5.44
CA ALA A 234 8.19 14.91 -4.18
C ALA A 234 8.61 16.38 -4.10
N ILE A 235 7.68 17.25 -3.76
CA ILE A 235 7.88 18.71 -3.63
C ILE A 235 7.31 19.21 -2.30
N GLY A 236 7.97 20.22 -1.71
CA GLY A 236 7.52 20.89 -0.48
C GLY A 236 7.05 22.35 -0.72
N ASN A 237 7.13 22.86 -1.95
CA ASN A 237 6.67 24.22 -2.24
C ASN A 237 5.15 24.28 -2.29
N ILE A 238 4.53 24.89 -1.27
CA ILE A 238 3.07 24.96 -1.08
C ILE A 238 2.36 25.59 -2.29
N ALA A 239 2.91 26.65 -2.85
CA ALA A 239 2.30 27.32 -4.01
C ALA A 239 2.27 26.38 -5.23
N LYS A 240 3.38 25.67 -5.48
CA LYS A 240 3.48 24.68 -6.56
C LYS A 240 2.53 23.49 -6.32
N ILE A 241 2.43 23.00 -5.08
CA ILE A 241 1.50 21.92 -4.70
C ILE A 241 0.05 22.35 -5.00
N LYS A 242 -0.37 23.55 -4.60
CA LYS A 242 -1.72 24.07 -4.83
C LYS A 242 -2.06 24.21 -6.33
N VAL A 243 -1.08 24.61 -7.14
CA VAL A 243 -1.26 24.69 -8.61
C VAL A 243 -1.43 23.30 -9.19
N LEU A 244 -0.56 22.33 -8.86
CA LEU A 244 -0.62 20.98 -9.39
C LEU A 244 -1.89 20.25 -8.94
N LYS A 245 -2.33 20.46 -7.69
CA LYS A 245 -3.62 19.95 -7.19
C LYS A 245 -4.79 20.40 -8.06
N LYS A 246 -4.82 21.69 -8.45
CA LYS A 246 -5.89 22.22 -9.32
C LYS A 246 -5.85 21.62 -10.71
N ILE A 247 -4.66 21.45 -11.29
CA ILE A 247 -4.49 20.84 -12.63
C ILE A 247 -4.92 19.37 -12.60
N GLY A 248 -4.56 18.61 -11.56
CA GLY A 248 -4.99 17.22 -11.39
C GLY A 248 -6.50 17.07 -11.25
N ALA A 249 -7.15 17.99 -10.51
CA ALA A 249 -8.61 17.99 -10.35
C ALA A 249 -9.40 18.31 -11.63
N THR A 250 -8.77 18.94 -12.64
CA THR A 250 -9.41 19.27 -13.92
C THR A 250 -9.25 18.18 -14.97
N ASN A 251 -8.33 17.23 -14.80
CA ASN A 251 -8.01 16.19 -15.77
C ASN A 251 -8.56 14.79 -15.35
N GLY A 252 -9.30 14.68 -14.26
CA GLY A 252 -10.01 13.51 -13.74
C GLY A 252 -11.52 13.80 -13.67
#